data_f6c90e04c87024cd040d790dc9e93d52
#
_entry.id   f6c90e04c87024cd040d790dc9e93d52
#
_cell.length_a   1.000
_cell.length_b   1.000
_cell.length_c   1.000
_cell.angle_alpha   90.00
_cell.angle_beta   90.00
_cell.angle_gamma   90.00
#
_symmetry.space_group_name_H-M   'P 1'
#
loop_
_entity.id
_entity.type
_entity.pdbx_description
1 polymer ?
#
loop_
_entity_poly.entity_id
_entity_poly.type
_entity_poly.pdbx_seq_one_letter_code
_entity_poly.pdbx_strand_id
1 'polypeptide(L)'
;MEGQDSLPSVLGPMSNSLAGIKTFVRAVVGAQPWLKDPLAVRKPWSEDEYALVEHGGGKGLCFAIMWDDGMIRPHPPVIRGLEKAKKALLSAGHRGMLSNYILNQTFV
;
A
#
# COMPACT_ATOMS: atom_id res chain seq x y z
N MET A 1 -6.64 -5.47 -22.90
CA MET A 1 -7.42 -4.48 -23.70
C MET A 1 -6.40 -3.70 -24.49
N GLU A 2 -6.33 -3.94 -25.78
CA GLU A 2 -5.44 -3.19 -26.66
C GLU A 2 -5.97 -1.75 -26.78
N GLY A 3 -5.08 -0.75 -26.67
CA GLY A 3 -5.42 0.65 -26.80
C GLY A 3 -5.79 1.40 -25.52
N GLN A 4 -5.71 0.80 -24.34
CA GLN A 4 -5.90 1.47 -23.05
C GLN A 4 -4.58 1.64 -22.31
N ASP A 5 -3.73 2.56 -22.78
CA ASP A 5 -2.43 2.81 -22.15
C ASP A 5 -2.51 3.71 -20.91
N SER A 6 -3.64 4.43 -20.72
CA SER A 6 -3.83 5.37 -19.61
C SER A 6 -4.26 4.71 -18.28
N LEU A 7 -4.93 3.55 -18.35
CA LEU A 7 -5.41 2.80 -17.18
C LEU A 7 -5.19 1.29 -17.38
N PRO A 8 -3.96 0.80 -17.20
CA PRO A 8 -3.68 -0.62 -17.37
C PRO A 8 -4.40 -1.44 -16.30
N SER A 9 -5.08 -2.50 -16.73
CA SER A 9 -5.66 -3.48 -15.81
C SER A 9 -4.56 -4.39 -15.28
N VAL A 10 -4.49 -4.56 -13.98
CA VAL A 10 -3.56 -5.48 -13.32
C VAL A 10 -4.31 -6.52 -12.50
N LEU A 11 -3.74 -7.73 -12.44
CA LEU A 11 -4.26 -8.80 -11.59
C LEU A 11 -3.59 -8.75 -10.23
N GLY A 12 -4.40 -8.80 -9.16
CA GLY A 12 -3.93 -8.89 -7.78
C GLY A 12 -4.62 -10.02 -7.04
N PRO A 13 -3.94 -10.65 -6.06
CA PRO A 13 -4.54 -11.72 -5.27
C PRO A 13 -5.57 -11.17 -4.29
N MET A 14 -6.68 -11.90 -4.13
CA MET A 14 -7.62 -11.74 -3.02
C MET A 14 -7.60 -13.02 -2.18
N SER A 15 -7.40 -12.90 -0.87
CA SER A 15 -7.32 -14.03 0.05
C SER A 15 -7.81 -13.62 1.44
N ASN A 16 -8.33 -14.59 2.17
CA ASN A 16 -8.72 -14.42 3.57
C ASN A 16 -7.53 -14.41 4.54
N SER A 17 -6.30 -14.57 4.04
CA SER A 17 -5.09 -14.54 4.87
C SER A 17 -3.93 -13.84 4.19
N LEU A 18 -3.11 -13.13 4.96
CA LEU A 18 -1.87 -12.54 4.48
C LEU A 18 -0.87 -13.60 4.00
N ALA A 19 -0.85 -14.77 4.64
CA ALA A 19 0.00 -15.88 4.22
C ALA A 19 -0.35 -16.36 2.81
N GLY A 20 -1.63 -16.42 2.47
CA GLY A 20 -2.10 -16.75 1.11
C GLY A 20 -1.64 -15.72 0.08
N ILE A 21 -1.78 -14.44 0.40
CA ILE A 21 -1.31 -13.35 -0.46
C ILE A 21 0.21 -13.44 -0.67
N LYS A 22 0.98 -13.62 0.42
CA LYS A 22 2.45 -13.77 0.35
C LYS A 22 2.85 -14.95 -0.56
N THR A 23 2.21 -16.10 -0.38
CA THR A 23 2.49 -17.31 -1.17
C THR A 23 2.23 -17.07 -2.65
N PHE A 24 1.09 -16.46 -2.98
CA PHE A 24 0.75 -16.12 -4.36
C PHE A 24 1.78 -15.18 -4.98
N VAL A 25 2.10 -14.06 -4.31
CA VAL A 25 3.05 -13.07 -4.83
C VAL A 25 4.44 -13.70 -5.00
N ARG A 26 4.91 -14.51 -4.04
CA ARG A 26 6.17 -15.23 -4.16
C ARG A 26 6.20 -16.18 -5.35
N ALA A 27 5.12 -16.90 -5.61
CA ALA A 27 5.03 -17.81 -6.76
C ALA A 27 5.08 -17.05 -8.08
N VAL A 28 4.33 -15.95 -8.20
CA VAL A 28 4.32 -15.11 -9.42
C VAL A 28 5.68 -14.48 -9.67
N VAL A 29 6.28 -13.87 -8.65
CA VAL A 29 7.60 -13.24 -8.74
C VAL A 29 8.69 -14.28 -9.01
N GLY A 30 8.59 -15.46 -8.38
CA GLY A 30 9.51 -16.58 -8.59
C GLY A 30 9.47 -17.16 -10.00
N ALA A 31 8.36 -17.01 -10.72
CA ALA A 31 8.24 -17.37 -12.13
C ALA A 31 8.97 -16.39 -13.07
N GLN A 32 9.56 -15.32 -12.53
CA GLN A 32 10.36 -14.33 -13.26
C GLN A 32 9.61 -13.74 -14.47
N PRO A 33 8.44 -13.09 -14.28
CA PRO A 33 7.58 -12.61 -15.37
C PRO A 33 8.30 -11.67 -16.32
N TRP A 34 9.32 -10.92 -15.85
CA TRP A 34 10.16 -10.04 -16.68
C TRP A 34 10.96 -10.74 -17.79
N LEU A 35 11.09 -12.07 -17.72
CA LEU A 35 11.71 -12.85 -18.81
C LEU A 35 10.73 -13.11 -19.97
N LYS A 36 9.44 -12.89 -19.75
CA LYS A 36 8.38 -13.15 -20.73
C LYS A 36 7.66 -11.86 -21.16
N ASP A 37 7.58 -10.89 -20.28
CA ASP A 37 6.92 -9.61 -20.51
C ASP A 37 7.91 -8.46 -20.29
N PRO A 38 8.27 -7.72 -21.34
CA PRO A 38 9.21 -6.59 -21.26
C PRO A 38 8.67 -5.41 -20.44
N LEU A 39 7.35 -5.33 -20.19
CA LEU A 39 6.74 -4.31 -19.35
C LEU A 39 6.83 -4.66 -17.86
N ALA A 40 7.12 -5.92 -17.52
CA ALA A 40 7.27 -6.34 -16.14
C ALA A 40 8.61 -5.88 -15.57
N VAL A 41 8.57 -5.08 -14.53
CA VAL A 41 9.77 -4.62 -13.83
C VAL A 41 10.48 -5.80 -13.17
N ARG A 42 11.80 -5.91 -13.36
CA ARG A 42 12.62 -6.92 -12.70
C ARG A 42 12.76 -6.63 -11.21
N LYS A 43 11.95 -7.29 -10.41
CA LYS A 43 11.94 -7.18 -8.96
C LYS A 43 11.85 -8.59 -8.36
N PRO A 44 12.98 -9.26 -8.05
CA PRO A 44 12.95 -10.54 -7.35
C PRO A 44 12.39 -10.37 -5.93
N TRP A 45 11.84 -11.45 -5.39
CA TRP A 45 11.38 -11.47 -4.01
C TRP A 45 12.56 -11.31 -3.04
N SER A 46 12.40 -10.44 -2.05
CA SER A 46 13.34 -10.26 -0.95
C SER A 46 12.63 -10.47 0.39
N GLU A 47 13.10 -11.40 1.19
CA GLU A 47 12.58 -11.61 2.55
C GLU A 47 12.96 -10.45 3.47
N ASP A 48 14.11 -9.81 3.27
CA ASP A 48 14.55 -8.66 4.06
C ASP A 48 13.65 -7.45 3.83
N GLU A 49 13.29 -7.18 2.56
CA GLU A 49 12.32 -6.13 2.25
C GLU A 49 10.93 -6.47 2.81
N TYR A 50 10.50 -7.73 2.70
CA TYR A 50 9.24 -8.16 3.28
C TYR A 50 9.22 -8.00 4.81
N ALA A 51 10.32 -8.32 5.47
CA ALA A 51 10.46 -8.16 6.91
C ALA A 51 10.75 -6.72 7.34
N LEU A 52 10.87 -5.78 6.38
CA LEU A 52 11.20 -4.37 6.64
C LEU A 52 12.50 -4.22 7.46
N VAL A 53 13.52 -5.01 7.18
CA VAL A 53 14.79 -5.02 7.94
C VAL A 53 15.41 -3.62 7.99
N GLU A 54 15.47 -2.92 6.86
CA GLU A 54 15.99 -1.55 6.76
C GLU A 54 15.15 -0.50 7.51
N HIS A 55 13.91 -0.87 7.86
CA HIS A 55 12.96 -0.04 8.61
C HIS A 55 12.73 -0.56 10.04
N GLY A 56 13.74 -1.18 10.62
CA GLY A 56 13.70 -1.66 12.01
C GLY A 56 12.70 -2.80 12.24
N GLY A 57 12.46 -3.63 11.22
CA GLY A 57 11.48 -4.73 11.29
C GLY A 57 10.03 -4.23 11.41
N GLY A 58 9.75 -3.08 10.82
CA GLY A 58 8.41 -2.47 10.86
C GLY A 58 8.07 -1.76 12.16
N LYS A 59 9.04 -1.54 13.04
CA LYS A 59 8.85 -0.78 14.29
C LYS A 59 8.96 0.72 14.04
N GLY A 60 8.06 1.50 14.66
CA GLY A 60 8.15 2.97 14.62
C GLY A 60 7.93 3.57 13.23
N LEU A 61 7.19 2.90 12.36
CA LEU A 61 6.85 3.41 11.02
C LEU A 61 6.05 4.71 11.11
N CYS A 62 6.12 5.51 10.05
CA CYS A 62 5.32 6.72 9.90
C CYS A 62 4.17 6.46 8.92
N PHE A 63 2.94 6.69 9.36
CA PHE A 63 1.74 6.53 8.54
C PHE A 63 1.09 7.88 8.29
N ALA A 64 0.75 8.18 7.05
CA ALA A 64 -0.10 9.30 6.70
C ALA A 64 -1.55 8.82 6.61
N ILE A 65 -2.49 9.59 7.17
CA ILE A 65 -3.91 9.29 7.11
C ILE A 65 -4.59 10.43 6.37
N MET A 66 -5.18 10.12 5.22
CA MET A 66 -6.01 11.04 4.46
C MET A 66 -7.44 10.91 4.94
N TRP A 67 -7.94 11.96 5.60
CA TRP A 67 -9.31 12.00 6.14
C TRP A 67 -10.36 12.34 5.11
N ASP A 68 -9.97 13.15 4.14
CA ASP A 68 -10.85 13.70 3.11
C ASP A 68 -9.98 14.02 1.88
N ASP A 69 -10.46 13.71 0.70
CA ASP A 69 -9.81 14.04 -0.58
C ASP A 69 -10.21 15.42 -1.11
N GLY A 70 -11.09 16.12 -0.42
CA GLY A 70 -11.63 17.42 -0.81
C GLY A 70 -12.72 17.36 -1.88
N MET A 71 -13.06 16.18 -2.38
CA MET A 71 -14.09 15.97 -3.40
C MET A 71 -15.39 15.44 -2.81
N ILE A 72 -15.31 14.35 -2.05
CA ILE A 72 -16.47 13.69 -1.46
C ILE A 72 -16.21 13.45 0.02
N ARG A 73 -17.05 14.03 0.86
CA ARG A 73 -16.94 13.83 2.30
C ARG A 73 -17.25 12.38 2.68
N PRO A 74 -16.33 11.68 3.36
CA PRO A 74 -16.55 10.29 3.76
C PRO A 74 -17.74 10.14 4.71
N HIS A 75 -18.49 9.05 4.57
CA HIS A 75 -19.58 8.73 5.49
C HIS A 75 -19.07 8.50 6.92
N PRO A 76 -19.90 8.79 7.95
CA PRO A 76 -19.49 8.64 9.35
C PRO A 76 -18.92 7.26 9.73
N PRO A 77 -19.40 6.11 9.20
CA PRO A 77 -18.77 4.81 9.46
C PRO A 77 -17.32 4.72 8.97
N VAL A 78 -17.00 5.36 7.83
CA VAL A 78 -15.63 5.38 7.27
C VAL A 78 -14.72 6.19 8.20
N ILE A 79 -15.16 7.36 8.63
CA ILE A 79 -14.40 8.21 9.58
C ILE A 79 -14.13 7.43 10.88
N ARG A 80 -15.14 6.76 11.43
CA ARG A 80 -14.93 5.91 12.63
C ARG A 80 -13.93 4.77 12.38
N GLY A 81 -13.91 4.21 11.16
CA GLY A 81 -12.92 3.21 10.75
C GLY A 81 -11.50 3.78 10.75
N LEU A 82 -11.32 4.95 10.16
CA LEU A 82 -10.03 5.65 10.14
C LEU A 82 -9.55 6.03 11.53
N GLU A 83 -10.44 6.51 12.42
CA GLU A 83 -10.11 6.80 13.82
C GLU A 83 -9.64 5.55 14.58
N LYS A 84 -10.31 4.41 14.38
CA LYS A 84 -9.90 3.13 14.96
C LYS A 84 -8.53 2.70 14.46
N ALA A 85 -8.28 2.80 13.15
CA ALA A 85 -6.99 2.48 12.55
C ALA A 85 -5.88 3.37 13.10
N LYS A 86 -6.11 4.70 13.16
CA LYS A 86 -5.18 5.66 13.77
C LYS A 86 -4.82 5.28 15.20
N LYS A 87 -5.84 5.00 16.02
CA LYS A 87 -5.64 4.61 17.42
C LYS A 87 -4.81 3.32 17.54
N ALA A 88 -5.09 2.32 16.71
CA ALA A 88 -4.35 1.07 16.69
C ALA A 88 -2.87 1.28 16.31
N LEU A 89 -2.61 2.08 15.26
CA LEU A 89 -1.25 2.39 14.82
C LEU A 89 -0.45 3.13 15.90
N LEU A 90 -1.03 4.14 16.54
CA LEU A 90 -0.37 4.88 17.62
C LEU A 90 -0.12 3.98 18.83
N SER A 91 -1.07 3.10 19.19
CA SER A 91 -0.91 2.14 20.28
C SER A 91 0.17 1.08 19.99
N ALA A 92 0.42 0.78 18.73
CA ALA A 92 1.51 -0.09 18.28
C ALA A 92 2.88 0.62 18.22
N GLY A 93 2.96 1.89 18.62
CA GLY A 93 4.21 2.65 18.64
C GLY A 93 4.61 3.28 17.31
N HIS A 94 3.70 3.32 16.34
CA HIS A 94 3.93 4.00 15.08
C HIS A 94 3.67 5.50 15.19
N ARG A 95 4.26 6.27 14.27
CA ARG A 95 4.01 7.72 14.16
C ARG A 95 2.91 7.97 13.14
N GLY A 96 1.95 8.85 13.46
CA GLY A 96 0.91 9.29 12.55
C GLY A 96 1.16 10.72 12.07
N MET A 97 1.13 10.95 10.76
CA MET A 97 1.01 12.29 10.19
C MET A 97 -0.43 12.53 9.76
N LEU A 98 -0.99 13.68 10.14
CA LEU A 98 -2.29 14.12 9.66
C LEU A 98 -2.07 14.76 8.29
N SER A 99 -2.52 14.11 7.23
CA SER A 99 -2.62 14.74 5.93
C SER A 99 -4.05 15.29 5.78
N ASN A 100 -4.24 16.55 6.14
CA ASN A 100 -5.34 17.31 5.60
C ASN A 100 -4.92 17.68 4.18
N TYR A 101 -5.36 16.92 3.20
CA TYR A 101 -5.13 17.25 1.80
C TYR A 101 -6.01 18.46 1.45
N ILE A 102 -5.49 19.63 1.73
CA ILE A 102 -5.98 20.85 1.11
C ILE A 102 -5.19 21.00 -0.19
N LEU A 103 -5.87 21.08 -1.31
CA LEU A 103 -5.35 21.33 -2.66
C LEU A 103 -4.59 22.68 -2.80
N ASN A 104 -3.97 23.16 -1.73
CA ASN A 104 -3.24 24.43 -1.66
C ASN A 104 -1.95 24.27 -0.86
N GLN A 105 -1.07 23.36 -1.25
CA GLN A 105 0.32 23.47 -0.85
C GLN A 105 1.20 23.48 -2.09
N THR A 106 1.48 24.69 -2.56
CA THR A 106 2.68 25.05 -3.31
C THR A 106 3.87 24.37 -2.65
N PHE A 107 4.53 23.48 -3.40
CA PHE A 107 5.85 22.98 -3.01
C PHE A 107 6.81 24.18 -3.03
N VAL A 108 7.38 24.51 -1.91
CA VAL A 108 8.60 25.32 -1.77
C VAL A 108 9.75 24.41 -1.47
#